data_182cce096b45c4d3123cd9157bf0ec89
#
_entry.id   182cce096b45c4d3123cd9157bf0ec89
#
_cell.length_a   1.000
_cell.length_b   1.000
_cell.length_c   1.000
_cell.angle_alpha   90.00
_cell.angle_beta   90.00
_cell.angle_gamma   90.00
#
_symmetry.space_group_name_H-M   'P 1'
#
loop_
_entity.id
_entity.type
_entity.pdbx_description
1 polymer ?
#
loop_
_entity_poly.entity_id
_entity_poly.type
_entity_poly.pdbx_seq_one_letter_code
_entity_poly.pdbx_strand_id
1 'polypeptide(L)'
;MKNDKASGDDFIVNEYIKSSIDIILAVYIKMFSCIFSSGIVPDSWLLGNIKPIYKNKGDPLNPKNFRLITILSCFGKLFTSILLKRLNHYSELFSVSVGEKILLPKLIEIKLT
;
A
#
# COMPACT_ATOMS: atom_id res chain seq x y z
N MET A 1 -10.02 -1.70 -4.00
CA MET A 1 -9.92 -1.04 -2.68
C MET A 1 -11.13 -1.40 -1.83
N LYS A 2 -10.88 -1.76 -0.59
CA LYS A 2 -11.94 -2.15 0.35
C LYS A 2 -12.44 -0.93 1.13
N ASN A 3 -13.72 -0.91 1.48
CA ASN A 3 -14.31 0.11 2.34
C ASN A 3 -13.92 -0.11 3.81
N ASP A 4 -14.21 0.89 4.64
CA ASP A 4 -14.03 0.85 6.08
C ASP A 4 -12.59 0.52 6.53
N LYS A 5 -11.61 0.99 5.76
CA LYS A 5 -10.20 0.88 6.12
C LYS A 5 -9.67 2.21 6.67
N ALA A 6 -8.74 2.11 7.61
CA ALA A 6 -8.12 3.27 8.22
C ALA A 6 -7.33 4.10 7.21
N SER A 7 -7.38 5.43 7.36
CA SER A 7 -6.55 6.35 6.59
C SER A 7 -5.12 6.40 7.13
N GLY A 8 -4.17 6.79 6.28
CA GLY A 8 -2.84 7.18 6.71
C GLY A 8 -2.80 8.58 7.32
N ASP A 9 -1.61 9.16 7.41
CA ASP A 9 -1.40 10.52 7.95
C ASP A 9 -2.06 11.63 7.12
N ASP A 10 -2.37 11.35 5.86
CA ASP A 10 -3.04 12.27 4.95
C ASP A 10 -4.56 12.37 5.17
N PHE A 11 -5.12 11.56 6.06
CA PHE A 11 -6.55 11.48 6.36
C PHE A 11 -7.43 11.11 5.15
N ILE A 12 -6.85 10.56 4.10
CA ILE A 12 -7.57 10.14 2.90
C ILE A 12 -7.97 8.67 3.05
N VAL A 13 -9.28 8.41 2.94
CA VAL A 13 -9.83 7.05 3.00
C VAL A 13 -10.11 6.49 1.59
N ASN A 14 -10.22 5.19 1.49
CA ASN A 14 -10.48 4.52 0.20
C ASN A 14 -11.77 5.00 -0.46
N GLU A 15 -12.79 5.31 0.32
CA GLU A 15 -14.08 5.80 -0.16
C GLU A 15 -13.96 7.12 -0.92
N TYR A 16 -13.09 8.02 -0.48
CA TYR A 16 -12.83 9.30 -1.17
C TYR A 16 -12.21 9.06 -2.55
N ILE A 17 -11.25 8.14 -2.63
CA ILE A 17 -10.61 7.79 -3.90
C ILE A 17 -11.64 7.15 -4.83
N LYS A 18 -12.43 6.20 -4.35
CA LYS A 18 -13.45 5.52 -5.14
C LYS A 18 -14.52 6.46 -5.67
N SER A 19 -15.01 7.38 -4.83
CA SER A 19 -16.07 8.31 -5.22
C SER A 19 -15.61 9.37 -6.21
N SER A 20 -14.32 9.74 -6.18
CA SER A 20 -13.77 10.77 -7.04
C SER A 20 -13.13 10.25 -8.33
N ILE A 21 -12.90 8.94 -8.42
CA ILE A 21 -12.11 8.36 -9.53
C ILE A 21 -12.74 8.63 -10.91
N ASP A 22 -14.05 8.58 -11.01
CA ASP A 22 -14.76 8.82 -12.28
C ASP A 22 -14.64 10.27 -12.75
N ILE A 23 -14.46 11.20 -11.81
CA ILE A 23 -14.42 12.63 -12.10
C ILE A 23 -12.99 13.09 -12.41
N ILE A 24 -12.03 12.63 -11.61
CA ILE A 24 -10.65 13.11 -11.67
C ILE A 24 -9.63 12.01 -12.01
N LEU A 25 -10.07 10.99 -12.72
CA LEU A 25 -9.19 9.88 -13.13
C LEU A 25 -7.95 10.37 -13.90
N ALA A 26 -8.11 11.33 -14.81
CA ALA A 26 -7.01 11.90 -15.58
C ALA A 26 -5.94 12.54 -14.68
N VAL A 27 -6.36 13.19 -13.58
CA VAL A 27 -5.46 13.79 -12.60
C VAL A 27 -4.68 12.69 -11.86
N TYR A 28 -5.35 11.63 -11.45
CA TYR A 28 -4.70 10.49 -10.79
C TYR A 28 -3.68 9.80 -11.70
N ILE A 29 -4.03 9.58 -12.96
CA ILE A 29 -3.11 8.99 -13.95
C ILE A 29 -1.86 9.86 -14.11
N LYS A 30 -2.05 11.17 -14.26
CA LYS A 30 -0.94 12.11 -14.40
C LYS A 30 -0.04 12.13 -13.16
N MET A 31 -0.64 12.15 -11.98
CA MET A 31 0.08 12.13 -10.71
C MET A 31 0.93 10.84 -10.56
N PHE A 32 0.34 9.69 -10.79
CA PHE A 32 1.05 8.41 -10.70
C PHE A 32 2.15 8.29 -11.77
N SER A 33 1.90 8.78 -12.97
CA SER A 33 2.91 8.80 -14.04
C SER A 33 4.10 9.68 -13.68
N CYS A 34 3.87 10.84 -13.07
CA CYS A 34 4.95 11.70 -12.59
C CYS A 34 5.77 11.03 -11.50
N ILE A 35 5.12 10.39 -10.53
CA ILE A 35 5.80 9.65 -9.47
C ILE A 35 6.63 8.50 -10.04
N PHE A 36 6.05 7.76 -10.97
CA PHE A 36 6.74 6.64 -11.63
C PHE A 36 7.96 7.09 -12.41
N SER A 37 7.87 8.22 -13.14
CA SER A 37 8.98 8.74 -13.95
C SER A 37 10.08 9.37 -13.11
N SER A 38 9.73 10.11 -12.06
CA SER A 38 10.71 10.81 -11.21
C SER A 38 11.33 9.91 -10.14
N GLY A 39 10.64 8.87 -9.73
CA GLY A 39 11.04 8.02 -8.60
C GLY A 39 10.88 8.69 -7.23
N ILE A 40 10.27 9.87 -7.19
CA ILE A 40 10.05 10.64 -5.95
C ILE A 40 8.60 10.44 -5.52
N VAL A 41 8.41 9.93 -4.29
CA VAL A 41 7.08 9.76 -3.71
C VAL A 41 6.82 10.83 -2.65
N PRO A 42 5.54 11.21 -2.42
CA PRO A 42 5.21 12.14 -1.33
C PRO A 42 5.64 11.60 0.03
N ASP A 43 6.10 12.48 0.91
CA ASP A 43 6.57 12.09 2.25
C ASP A 43 5.48 11.41 3.07
N SER A 44 4.23 11.82 2.91
CA SER A 44 3.08 11.20 3.60
C SER A 44 2.88 9.73 3.25
N TRP A 45 3.37 9.26 2.11
CA TRP A 45 3.30 7.85 1.72
C TRP A 45 4.39 7.01 2.38
N LEU A 46 5.46 7.64 2.84
CA LEU A 46 6.57 6.99 3.51
C LEU A 46 6.34 6.81 5.02
N LEU A 47 5.36 7.54 5.57
CA LEU A 47 5.03 7.49 6.98
C LEU A 47 4.02 6.40 7.26
N GLY A 48 4.33 5.53 8.20
CA GLY A 48 3.43 4.48 8.66
C GLY A 48 3.11 4.65 10.14
N ASN A 49 1.84 4.60 10.49
CA ASN A 49 1.37 4.62 11.87
C ASN A 49 1.25 3.19 12.40
N ILE A 50 2.02 2.86 13.43
CA ILE A 50 1.99 1.54 14.03
C ILE A 50 0.91 1.51 15.10
N LYS A 51 -0.05 0.58 14.93
CA LYS A 51 -1.10 0.32 15.95
C LYS A 51 -0.96 -1.09 16.50
N PRO A 52 -0.86 -1.23 17.83
CA PRO A 52 -0.95 -2.54 18.46
C PRO A 52 -2.41 -2.99 18.51
N ILE A 53 -2.67 -4.22 18.11
CA ILE A 53 -3.99 -4.85 18.22
C ILE A 53 -3.90 -6.07 19.10
N TYR A 54 -4.72 -6.11 20.14
CA TYR A 54 -4.79 -7.25 21.07
C TYR A 54 -5.28 -8.50 20.37
N LYS A 55 -4.58 -9.62 20.59
CA LYS A 55 -4.91 -10.92 19.97
C LYS A 55 -6.10 -11.63 20.62
N ASN A 56 -6.68 -11.08 21.68
CA ASN A 56 -7.74 -11.69 22.51
C ASN A 56 -7.33 -13.01 23.15
N LYS A 57 -6.04 -13.19 23.39
CA LYS A 57 -5.47 -14.37 24.08
C LYS A 57 -4.38 -13.90 25.05
N GLY A 58 -4.43 -14.42 26.28
CA GLY A 58 -3.45 -14.14 27.30
C GLY A 58 -3.67 -12.82 28.01
N ASP A 59 -2.65 -12.35 28.74
CA ASP A 59 -2.68 -11.14 29.54
C ASP A 59 -2.65 -9.87 28.67
N PRO A 60 -3.65 -8.97 28.78
CA PRO A 60 -3.66 -7.68 28.07
C PRO A 60 -2.46 -6.78 28.41
N LEU A 61 -1.80 -7.00 29.54
CA LEU A 61 -0.63 -6.23 29.96
C LEU A 61 0.68 -6.73 29.33
N ASN A 62 0.68 -7.90 28.69
CA ASN A 62 1.85 -8.47 28.05
C ASN A 62 1.96 -8.01 26.59
N PRO A 63 3.03 -7.28 26.20
CA PRO A 63 3.20 -6.81 24.82
C PRO A 63 3.21 -7.93 23.76
N LYS A 64 3.60 -9.14 24.13
CA LYS A 64 3.62 -10.30 23.23
C LYS A 64 2.24 -10.73 22.73
N ASN A 65 1.17 -10.30 23.42
CA ASN A 65 -0.22 -10.62 23.08
C ASN A 65 -0.83 -9.60 22.13
N PHE A 66 -0.02 -8.72 21.54
CA PHE A 66 -0.45 -7.70 20.56
C PHE A 66 0.18 -7.97 19.20
N ARG A 67 -0.57 -7.66 18.15
CA ARG A 67 -0.05 -7.57 16.78
C ARG A 67 0.23 -6.11 16.47
N LEU A 68 1.37 -5.85 15.88
CA LEU A 68 1.69 -4.54 15.36
C LEU A 68 1.22 -4.45 13.90
N ILE A 69 0.31 -3.52 13.63
CA ILE A 69 -0.20 -3.25 12.29
C ILE A 69 0.29 -1.86 11.88
N THR A 70 0.87 -1.76 10.70
CA THR A 70 1.29 -0.48 10.11
C THR A 70 0.20 0.03 9.19
N ILE A 71 -0.27 1.26 9.45
CA ILE A 71 -1.29 1.93 8.65
C ILE A 71 -0.58 2.93 7.74
N LEU A 72 -0.76 2.77 6.43
CA LEU A 72 -0.16 3.57 5.39
C LEU A 72 -1.20 4.40 4.65
N SER A 73 -0.74 5.39 3.88
CA SER A 73 -1.59 6.16 2.98
C SER A 73 -2.33 5.28 1.99
N CYS A 74 -3.61 5.53 1.78
CA CYS A 74 -4.42 4.81 0.79
C CYS A 74 -3.94 5.04 -0.64
N PHE A 75 -3.47 6.23 -0.98
CA PHE A 75 -2.84 6.51 -2.27
C PHE A 75 -1.55 5.73 -2.46
N GLY A 76 -0.71 5.64 -1.43
CA GLY A 76 0.51 4.85 -1.44
C GLY A 76 0.23 3.38 -1.70
N LYS A 77 -0.78 2.82 -1.05
CA LYS A 77 -1.23 1.44 -1.27
C LYS A 77 -1.74 1.22 -2.69
N LEU A 78 -2.51 2.16 -3.22
CA LEU A 78 -3.02 2.10 -4.59
C LEU A 78 -1.87 2.11 -5.61
N PHE A 79 -0.92 3.00 -5.44
CA PHE A 79 0.28 3.08 -6.29
C PHE A 79 1.08 1.77 -6.26
N THR A 80 1.29 1.22 -5.07
CA THR A 80 1.98 -0.07 -4.90
C THR A 80 1.24 -1.21 -5.59
N SER A 81 -0.09 -1.24 -5.51
CA SER A 81 -0.91 -2.25 -6.19
C SER A 81 -0.77 -2.17 -7.70
N ILE A 82 -0.71 -0.97 -8.26
CA ILE A 82 -0.50 -0.75 -9.70
C ILE A 82 0.88 -1.24 -10.12
N LEU A 83 1.92 -0.88 -9.36
CA LEU A 83 3.28 -1.35 -9.58
C LEU A 83 3.36 -2.87 -9.54
N LEU A 84 2.73 -3.49 -8.57
CA LEU A 84 2.71 -4.93 -8.41
C LEU A 84 2.09 -5.62 -9.62
N LYS A 85 0.96 -5.12 -10.13
CA LYS A 85 0.33 -5.64 -11.33
C LYS A 85 1.25 -5.54 -12.56
N ARG A 86 1.96 -4.42 -12.72
CA ARG A 86 2.91 -4.23 -13.81
C ARG A 86 4.09 -5.21 -13.71
N LEU A 87 4.63 -5.39 -12.51
CA LEU A 87 5.74 -6.31 -12.27
C LEU A 87 5.34 -7.76 -12.50
N ASN A 88 4.15 -8.16 -12.07
CA ASN A 88 3.64 -9.52 -12.31
C ASN A 88 3.46 -9.77 -13.80
N HIS A 89 2.87 -8.83 -14.52
CA HIS A 89 2.69 -8.94 -15.97
C HIS A 89 4.02 -9.04 -16.70
N TYR A 90 4.99 -8.21 -16.34
CA TYR A 90 6.36 -8.28 -16.87
C TYR A 90 7.00 -9.63 -16.59
N SER A 91 6.89 -10.13 -15.38
CA SER A 91 7.42 -11.40 -14.94
C SER A 91 6.81 -12.58 -15.73
N GLU A 92 5.52 -12.55 -16.04
CA GLU A 92 4.86 -13.54 -16.89
C GLU A 92 5.33 -13.51 -18.33
N LEU A 93 5.48 -12.31 -18.90
CA LEU A 93 5.93 -12.15 -20.29
C LEU A 93 7.36 -12.64 -20.50
N PHE A 94 8.23 -12.43 -19.52
CA PHE A 94 9.67 -12.76 -19.62
C PHE A 94 10.05 -14.07 -18.90
N SER A 95 9.05 -14.88 -18.54
CA SER A 95 9.27 -16.21 -17.93
C SER A 95 10.20 -16.18 -16.71
N VAL A 96 10.04 -15.17 -15.86
CA VAL A 96 10.78 -15.05 -14.60
C VAL A 96 10.35 -16.17 -13.65
N SER A 97 11.27 -16.67 -12.82
CA SER A 97 11.00 -17.81 -11.93
C SER A 97 9.87 -17.54 -10.93
N VAL A 98 9.13 -18.57 -10.55
CA VAL A 98 8.03 -18.48 -9.58
C VAL A 98 8.50 -17.94 -8.23
N GLY A 99 9.73 -18.27 -7.81
CA GLY A 99 10.31 -17.75 -6.58
C GLY A 99 10.47 -16.23 -6.60
N GLU A 100 10.88 -15.66 -7.73
CA GLU A 100 10.98 -14.22 -7.91
C GLU A 100 9.61 -13.55 -7.92
N LYS A 101 8.58 -14.17 -8.49
CA LYS A 101 7.21 -13.68 -8.45
C LYS A 101 6.66 -13.55 -7.02
N ILE A 102 7.05 -14.44 -6.14
CA ILE A 102 6.64 -14.40 -4.73
C ILE A 102 7.45 -13.37 -3.95
N LEU A 103 8.74 -13.24 -4.23
CA LEU A 103 9.67 -12.39 -3.50
C LEU A 103 9.48 -10.89 -3.82
N LEU A 104 9.31 -10.52 -5.08
CA LEU A 104 9.14 -9.13 -5.51
C LEU A 104 7.96 -8.41 -4.84
N PRO A 105 6.75 -9.00 -4.76
CA PRO A 105 5.64 -8.38 -4.03
C PRO A 105 5.96 -8.10 -2.56
N LYS A 106 6.60 -9.03 -1.89
CA LYS A 106 7.01 -8.87 -0.48
C LYS A 106 8.05 -7.77 -0.30
N LEU A 107 9.00 -7.65 -1.20
CA LEU A 107 10.02 -6.60 -1.17
C LEU A 107 9.40 -5.21 -1.37
N ILE A 108 8.42 -5.09 -2.24
CA ILE A 108 7.69 -3.83 -2.46
C ILE A 108 6.91 -3.46 -1.22
N GLU A 109 6.20 -4.39 -0.59
CA GLU A 109 5.51 -4.16 0.67
C GLU A 109 6.45 -3.69 1.77
N ILE A 110 7.60 -4.33 1.94
CA ILE A 110 8.59 -3.96 2.95
C ILE A 110 9.16 -2.56 2.71
N LYS A 111 9.43 -2.20 1.46
CA LYS A 111 9.98 -0.86 1.12
C LYS A 111 8.99 0.27 1.39
N LEU A 112 7.70 0.00 1.33
CA LEU A 112 6.64 1.00 1.52
C LEU A 112 6.05 0.98 2.93
N THR A 113 6.43 0.03 3.73
CA THR A 113 6.17 0.00 5.17
C THR A 113 7.42 0.41 5.93
#